data_0e372778c618e76f32ef0b1431d81252
#
_entry.id   0e372778c618e76f32ef0b1431d81252
#
_cell.length_a   1.000
_cell.length_b   1.000
_cell.length_c   1.000
_cell.angle_alpha   90.00
_cell.angle_beta   90.00
_cell.angle_gamma   90.00
#
_symmetry.space_group_name_H-M   'P 1'
#
loop_
_entity.id
_entity.type
_entity.pdbx_description
1 polymer ?
#
loop_
_entity_poly.entity_id
_entity_poly.type
_entity_poly.pdbx_seq_one_letter_code
_entity_poly.pdbx_strand_id
1 'polypeptide(L)'
;MDEGFDYREEFEKLDYYALKKDLEALMTDSQDWWPADYGHYGPFFIRMTWHAAGTYRVGDGRGGGGTGAQRFAPLNSWPDNGNLDKARRLLWPIKQKYGNKISWADLLILAGNVAIESMGGTTFGFSGGRPDIWAPEEDINWGIEAEWLGNDRYTGERRLDNPLGAVQMGLIYVNPEGPDGNPDPLASARDIRETFGRMAMNDRETVALVAGGHTFGKAHGAGDTANVGNEPEGAPIENLGFGWHNNLGSG
;
A
#
# COMPACT_ATOMS: atom_id res chain seq x y z
N MET A 1 4.12 -8.73 -26.28
CA MET A 1 5.35 -9.27 -25.70
C MET A 1 6.08 -9.99 -26.82
N ASP A 2 7.39 -9.86 -26.87
CA ASP A 2 8.18 -10.57 -27.85
C ASP A 2 8.07 -12.09 -27.62
N GLU A 3 7.99 -12.82 -28.73
CA GLU A 3 7.88 -14.28 -28.68
C GLU A 3 9.15 -14.83 -28.00
N GLY A 4 8.97 -15.54 -26.86
CA GLY A 4 10.09 -16.07 -26.07
C GLY A 4 10.58 -15.19 -24.92
N PHE A 5 9.90 -14.09 -24.56
CA PHE A 5 10.25 -13.30 -23.37
C PHE A 5 9.90 -14.08 -22.09
N ASP A 6 10.91 -14.35 -21.27
CA ASP A 6 10.77 -14.87 -19.90
C ASP A 6 11.30 -13.84 -18.90
N TYR A 7 10.43 -13.36 -18.04
CA TYR A 7 10.80 -12.34 -17.04
C TYR A 7 11.79 -12.90 -16.01
N ARG A 8 11.71 -14.16 -15.65
CA ARG A 8 12.63 -14.76 -14.66
C ARG A 8 14.05 -14.77 -15.17
N GLU A 9 14.23 -15.13 -16.46
CA GLU A 9 15.54 -15.08 -17.12
C GLU A 9 16.06 -13.64 -17.23
N GLU A 10 15.18 -12.65 -17.44
CA GLU A 10 15.58 -11.25 -17.46
C GLU A 10 15.95 -10.76 -16.05
N PHE A 11 15.21 -11.15 -15.02
CA PHE A 11 15.50 -10.81 -13.64
C PHE A 11 16.86 -11.34 -13.17
N GLU A 12 17.29 -12.53 -13.61
CA GLU A 12 18.61 -13.09 -13.28
C GLU A 12 19.78 -12.22 -13.79
N LYS A 13 19.52 -11.36 -14.80
CA LYS A 13 20.51 -10.40 -15.35
C LYS A 13 20.55 -9.07 -14.59
N LEU A 14 19.73 -8.93 -13.54
CA LEU A 14 19.62 -7.71 -12.77
C LEU A 14 20.82 -7.58 -11.81
N ASP A 15 21.46 -6.40 -11.81
CA ASP A 15 22.31 -6.01 -10.69
C ASP A 15 21.42 -5.53 -9.52
N TYR A 16 21.07 -6.48 -8.66
CA TYR A 16 20.17 -6.26 -7.54
C TYR A 16 20.70 -5.21 -6.55
N TYR A 17 22.00 -5.22 -6.29
CA TYR A 17 22.60 -4.28 -5.33
C TYR A 17 22.68 -2.87 -5.91
N ALA A 18 22.94 -2.73 -7.20
CA ALA A 18 22.87 -1.44 -7.87
C ALA A 18 21.45 -0.88 -7.85
N LEU A 19 20.44 -1.71 -8.10
CA LEU A 19 19.03 -1.30 -8.00
C LEU A 19 18.67 -0.85 -6.60
N LYS A 20 19.04 -1.60 -5.56
CA LYS A 20 18.80 -1.21 -4.16
C LYS A 20 19.44 0.15 -3.85
N LYS A 21 20.66 0.37 -4.28
CA LYS A 21 21.36 1.63 -4.08
C LYS A 21 20.67 2.82 -4.77
N ASP A 22 20.15 2.61 -5.99
CA ASP A 22 19.39 3.64 -6.68
C ASP A 22 18.07 3.95 -5.97
N LEU A 23 17.38 2.92 -5.47
CA LEU A 23 16.16 3.09 -4.66
C LEU A 23 16.46 3.82 -3.34
N GLU A 24 17.55 3.48 -2.66
CA GLU A 24 17.98 4.14 -1.44
C GLU A 24 18.26 5.63 -1.68
N ALA A 25 18.96 5.94 -2.77
CA ALA A 25 19.22 7.33 -3.16
C ALA A 25 17.93 8.10 -3.45
N LEU A 26 16.95 7.47 -4.10
CA LEU A 26 15.65 8.07 -4.37
C LEU A 26 14.89 8.46 -3.09
N MET A 27 15.08 7.75 -1.99
CA MET A 27 14.32 8.02 -0.75
C MET A 27 14.47 9.46 -0.26
N THR A 28 15.61 10.10 -0.53
CA THR A 28 15.91 11.48 -0.10
C THR A 28 16.11 12.47 -1.23
N ASP A 29 15.91 12.05 -2.48
CA ASP A 29 15.98 12.89 -3.67
C ASP A 29 14.64 13.58 -3.93
N SER A 30 14.34 14.59 -3.11
CA SER A 30 13.06 15.30 -3.16
C SER A 30 12.88 16.06 -4.47
N GLN A 31 11.76 15.82 -5.16
CA GLN A 31 11.42 16.42 -6.44
C GLN A 31 10.49 17.61 -6.26
N ASP A 32 10.75 18.74 -6.96
CA ASP A 32 9.92 19.95 -6.89
C ASP A 32 8.46 19.71 -7.28
N TRP A 33 8.21 18.81 -8.21
CA TRP A 33 6.85 18.48 -8.68
C TRP A 33 6.05 17.61 -7.72
N TRP A 34 6.71 16.95 -6.78
CA TRP A 34 6.14 16.15 -5.68
C TRP A 34 7.14 16.09 -4.53
N PRO A 35 7.21 17.13 -3.69
CA PRO A 35 8.17 17.18 -2.60
C PRO A 35 8.00 16.03 -1.60
N ALA A 36 9.12 15.53 -1.12
CA ALA A 36 9.13 14.50 -0.10
C ALA A 36 8.70 15.06 1.26
N ASP A 37 7.77 14.39 1.94
CA ASP A 37 7.38 14.74 3.29
C ASP A 37 8.60 14.68 4.20
N TYR A 38 8.92 15.82 4.82
CA TYR A 38 10.11 15.95 5.68
C TYR A 38 11.42 15.45 5.03
N GLY A 39 11.48 15.51 3.70
CA GLY A 39 12.66 15.16 2.93
C GLY A 39 12.88 13.67 2.69
N HIS A 40 11.89 12.82 2.97
CA HIS A 40 12.02 11.38 2.79
C HIS A 40 10.76 10.74 2.19
N TYR A 41 10.90 10.02 1.07
CA TYR A 41 9.80 9.33 0.40
C TYR A 41 9.44 7.96 1.00
N GLY A 42 10.20 7.47 1.95
CA GLY A 42 10.02 6.13 2.51
C GLY A 42 8.59 5.81 2.93
N PRO A 43 7.92 6.64 3.75
CA PRO A 43 6.53 6.42 4.14
C PRO A 43 5.58 6.31 2.96
N PHE A 44 5.79 7.12 1.94
CA PHE A 44 5.00 7.10 0.71
C PHE A 44 5.18 5.80 -0.09
N PHE A 45 6.41 5.29 -0.17
CA PHE A 45 6.66 3.99 -0.81
C PHE A 45 6.17 2.82 0.04
N ILE A 46 6.24 2.87 1.36
CA ILE A 46 5.65 1.86 2.24
C ILE A 46 4.14 1.78 1.99
N ARG A 47 3.45 2.93 1.97
CA ARG A 47 2.03 2.98 1.64
C ARG A 47 1.74 2.38 0.26
N MET A 48 2.48 2.77 -0.77
CA MET A 48 2.33 2.22 -2.11
C MET A 48 2.49 0.69 -2.13
N THR A 49 3.50 0.18 -1.46
CA THR A 49 3.77 -1.26 -1.39
C THR A 49 2.67 -2.01 -0.67
N TRP A 50 2.21 -1.47 0.46
CA TRP A 50 1.09 -2.05 1.18
C TRP A 50 -0.18 -2.06 0.32
N HIS A 51 -0.48 -0.97 -0.36
CA HIS A 51 -1.64 -0.87 -1.24
C HIS A 51 -1.53 -1.74 -2.52
N ALA A 52 -0.35 -2.18 -2.88
CA ALA A 52 -0.18 -3.22 -3.89
C ALA A 52 -0.42 -4.63 -3.30
N ALA A 53 0.12 -4.90 -2.10
CA ALA A 53 0.05 -6.22 -1.47
C ALA A 53 -1.31 -6.51 -0.82
N GLY A 54 -1.94 -5.50 -0.21
CA GLY A 54 -3.15 -5.64 0.60
C GLY A 54 -4.43 -5.88 -0.19
N THR A 55 -4.35 -6.07 -1.48
CA THR A 55 -5.47 -6.51 -2.33
C THR A 55 -5.62 -8.04 -2.39
N TYR A 56 -4.73 -8.79 -1.74
CA TYR A 56 -4.79 -10.24 -1.70
C TYR A 56 -6.06 -10.75 -1.03
N ARG A 57 -6.67 -11.77 -1.63
CA ARG A 57 -7.89 -12.40 -1.13
C ARG A 57 -7.67 -13.91 -0.98
N VAL A 58 -7.83 -14.40 0.24
CA VAL A 58 -7.67 -15.82 0.53
C VAL A 58 -8.80 -16.67 -0.08
N GLY A 59 -9.97 -16.07 -0.28
CA GLY A 59 -11.17 -16.76 -0.79
C GLY A 59 -11.01 -17.32 -2.21
N ASP A 60 -10.22 -16.66 -3.05
CA ASP A 60 -9.95 -17.11 -4.43
C ASP A 60 -8.45 -17.08 -4.80
N GLY A 61 -7.60 -16.64 -3.88
CA GLY A 61 -6.14 -16.54 -4.11
C GLY A 61 -5.74 -15.41 -5.06
N ARG A 62 -6.63 -14.48 -5.37
CA ARG A 62 -6.40 -13.39 -6.32
C ARG A 62 -5.97 -12.11 -5.59
N GLY A 63 -5.54 -11.14 -6.37
CA GLY A 63 -5.00 -9.88 -5.84
C GLY A 63 -3.57 -9.99 -5.36
N GLY A 64 -3.17 -9.06 -4.51
CA GLY A 64 -1.80 -8.99 -3.97
C GLY A 64 -0.79 -8.31 -4.89
N GLY A 65 0.45 -8.26 -4.42
CA GLY A 65 1.55 -7.56 -5.10
C GLY A 65 2.21 -8.34 -6.25
N GLY A 66 1.65 -9.48 -6.65
CA GLY A 66 2.30 -10.43 -7.55
C GLY A 66 2.31 -10.06 -9.03
N THR A 67 1.53 -9.06 -9.45
CA THR A 67 1.27 -8.78 -10.87
C THR A 67 1.45 -7.31 -11.27
N GLY A 68 1.69 -6.42 -10.30
CA GLY A 68 1.76 -4.99 -10.54
C GLY A 68 0.42 -4.36 -10.95
N ALA A 69 -0.70 -4.98 -10.58
CA ALA A 69 -2.06 -4.60 -10.94
C ALA A 69 -2.45 -3.19 -10.50
N GLN A 70 -1.79 -2.61 -9.49
CA GLN A 70 -2.03 -1.24 -9.02
C GLN A 70 -1.92 -0.18 -10.13
N ARG A 71 -1.25 -0.47 -11.24
CA ARG A 71 -1.14 0.41 -12.41
C ARG A 71 -2.42 0.56 -13.21
N PHE A 72 -3.37 -0.36 -13.05
CA PHE A 72 -4.55 -0.51 -13.88
C PHE A 72 -5.85 -0.28 -13.10
N ALA A 73 -6.91 0.01 -13.85
CA ALA A 73 -8.25 0.04 -13.32
C ALA A 73 -8.66 -1.35 -12.76
N PRO A 74 -9.49 -1.41 -11.71
CA PRO A 74 -10.03 -0.27 -10.98
C PRO A 74 -9.08 0.27 -9.90
N LEU A 75 -8.00 -0.46 -9.59
CA LEU A 75 -7.11 -0.17 -8.44
C LEU A 75 -6.49 1.22 -8.50
N ASN A 76 -6.08 1.67 -9.68
CA ASN A 76 -5.43 2.96 -9.86
C ASN A 76 -6.37 4.17 -9.66
N SER A 77 -7.67 3.95 -9.64
CA SER A 77 -8.70 4.98 -9.42
C SER A 77 -9.40 4.89 -8.06
N TRP A 78 -9.11 3.89 -7.26
CA TRP A 78 -9.67 3.80 -5.92
C TRP A 78 -9.27 5.02 -5.07
N PRO A 79 -10.20 5.64 -4.33
CA PRO A 79 -9.89 6.82 -3.50
C PRO A 79 -8.72 6.61 -2.56
N ASP A 80 -8.61 5.42 -1.99
CA ASP A 80 -7.54 5.06 -1.07
C ASP A 80 -6.17 4.89 -1.74
N ASN A 81 -6.14 4.78 -3.05
CA ASN A 81 -4.92 4.80 -3.87
C ASN A 81 -4.59 6.22 -4.40
N GLY A 82 -5.26 7.24 -3.88
CA GLY A 82 -4.98 8.63 -4.22
C GLY A 82 -3.51 8.97 -4.10
N ASN A 83 -2.96 9.65 -5.11
CA ASN A 83 -1.57 10.05 -5.23
C ASN A 83 -0.54 8.92 -5.44
N LEU A 84 -0.91 7.65 -5.44
CA LEU A 84 0.05 6.56 -5.70
C LEU A 84 0.55 6.52 -7.15
N ASP A 85 -0.13 7.19 -8.06
CA ASP A 85 0.41 7.46 -9.39
C ASP A 85 1.70 8.30 -9.33
N LYS A 86 1.83 9.23 -8.36
CA LYS A 86 3.04 10.00 -8.10
C LYS A 86 4.17 9.11 -7.58
N ALA A 87 3.86 8.17 -6.69
CA ALA A 87 4.85 7.20 -6.22
C ALA A 87 5.42 6.38 -7.40
N ARG A 88 4.55 5.86 -8.26
CA ARG A 88 4.99 5.15 -9.47
C ARG A 88 5.77 6.04 -10.44
N ARG A 89 5.40 7.32 -10.54
CA ARG A 89 6.14 8.29 -11.36
C ARG A 89 7.53 8.58 -10.79
N LEU A 90 7.70 8.63 -9.48
CA LEU A 90 9.03 8.75 -8.84
C LEU A 90 9.91 7.54 -9.14
N LEU A 91 9.33 6.33 -9.22
CA LEU A 91 10.04 5.11 -9.58
C LEU A 91 10.36 4.99 -11.09
N TRP A 92 9.72 5.80 -11.93
CA TRP A 92 9.83 5.65 -13.38
C TRP A 92 11.28 5.75 -13.91
N PRO A 93 12.13 6.69 -13.47
CA PRO A 93 13.53 6.75 -13.92
C PRO A 93 14.30 5.45 -13.61
N ILE A 94 14.04 4.84 -12.45
CA ILE A 94 14.64 3.56 -12.07
C ILE A 94 14.11 2.46 -12.97
N LYS A 95 12.79 2.39 -13.18
CA LYS A 95 12.19 1.42 -14.11
C LYS A 95 12.77 1.54 -15.51
N GLN A 96 13.00 2.76 -16.02
CA GLN A 96 13.63 2.98 -17.31
C GLN A 96 15.09 2.49 -17.35
N LYS A 97 15.86 2.76 -16.29
CA LYS A 97 17.27 2.36 -16.20
C LYS A 97 17.45 0.84 -16.26
N TYR A 98 16.61 0.10 -15.57
CA TYR A 98 16.71 -1.35 -15.46
C TYR A 98 15.86 -2.10 -16.50
N GLY A 99 14.92 -1.42 -17.13
CA GLY A 99 14.13 -1.95 -18.25
C GLY A 99 13.36 -3.23 -17.89
N ASN A 100 13.53 -4.25 -18.71
CA ASN A 100 12.86 -5.54 -18.55
C ASN A 100 13.43 -6.41 -17.43
N LYS A 101 14.59 -6.04 -16.86
CA LYS A 101 15.20 -6.78 -15.75
C LYS A 101 14.48 -6.63 -14.42
N ILE A 102 13.58 -5.67 -14.32
CA ILE A 102 12.72 -5.49 -13.15
C ILE A 102 11.29 -5.24 -13.60
N SER A 103 10.34 -6.05 -13.15
CA SER A 103 8.91 -5.82 -13.35
C SER A 103 8.40 -4.70 -12.45
N TRP A 104 7.25 -4.13 -12.75
CA TRP A 104 6.57 -3.26 -11.81
C TRP A 104 6.14 -3.99 -10.55
N ALA A 105 5.70 -5.25 -10.67
CA ALA A 105 5.34 -6.07 -9.52
C ALA A 105 6.50 -6.15 -8.52
N ASP A 106 7.68 -6.51 -9.00
CA ASP A 106 8.87 -6.59 -8.15
C ASP A 106 9.35 -5.23 -7.66
N LEU A 107 9.33 -4.20 -8.51
CA LEU A 107 9.78 -2.86 -8.16
C LEU A 107 8.93 -2.21 -7.07
N LEU A 108 7.61 -2.36 -7.15
CA LEU A 108 6.68 -1.84 -6.15
C LEU A 108 6.93 -2.47 -4.76
N ILE A 109 7.21 -3.76 -4.71
CA ILE A 109 7.47 -4.45 -3.44
C ILE A 109 8.88 -4.12 -2.91
N LEU A 110 9.88 -4.14 -3.79
CA LEU A 110 11.26 -3.83 -3.39
C LEU A 110 11.39 -2.40 -2.87
N ALA A 111 10.67 -1.44 -3.46
CA ALA A 111 10.68 -0.06 -3.00
C ALA A 111 10.23 0.08 -1.54
N GLY A 112 9.23 -0.68 -1.10
CA GLY A 112 8.80 -0.72 0.30
C GLY A 112 9.85 -1.32 1.23
N ASN A 113 10.50 -2.40 0.81
CA ASN A 113 11.59 -2.99 1.59
C ASN A 113 12.74 -1.99 1.77
N VAL A 114 13.19 -1.39 0.68
CA VAL A 114 14.28 -0.40 0.72
C VAL A 114 13.88 0.83 1.54
N ALA A 115 12.63 1.25 1.48
CA ALA A 115 12.13 2.33 2.31
C ALA A 115 12.27 2.03 3.81
N ILE A 116 11.85 0.84 4.25
CA ILE A 116 12.01 0.40 5.64
C ILE A 116 13.49 0.33 6.03
N GLU A 117 14.32 -0.27 5.19
CA GLU A 117 15.76 -0.43 5.44
C GLU A 117 16.49 0.91 5.50
N SER A 118 16.13 1.87 4.64
CA SER A 118 16.73 3.22 4.62
C SER A 118 16.43 4.03 5.89
N MET A 119 15.37 3.67 6.60
CA MET A 119 15.01 4.27 7.90
C MET A 119 15.52 3.44 9.10
N GLY A 120 16.38 2.45 8.87
CA GLY A 120 17.00 1.62 9.90
C GLY A 120 16.20 0.39 10.32
N GLY A 121 15.09 0.10 9.65
CA GLY A 121 14.30 -1.11 9.90
C GLY A 121 14.93 -2.36 9.26
N THR A 122 14.48 -3.52 9.71
CA THR A 122 14.91 -4.81 9.17
C THR A 122 13.76 -5.45 8.41
N THR A 123 14.01 -5.90 7.18
CA THR A 123 13.04 -6.66 6.39
C THR A 123 13.38 -8.14 6.37
N PHE A 124 12.41 -8.99 6.01
CA PHE A 124 12.64 -10.43 5.86
C PHE A 124 13.44 -10.80 4.59
N GLY A 125 13.73 -9.81 3.75
CA GLY A 125 14.39 -9.99 2.48
C GLY A 125 13.43 -9.83 1.30
N PHE A 126 13.97 -10.12 0.10
CA PHE A 126 13.25 -9.97 -1.15
C PHE A 126 13.53 -11.14 -2.08
N SER A 127 12.49 -11.60 -2.75
CA SER A 127 12.58 -12.57 -3.83
C SER A 127 11.87 -11.98 -5.05
N GLY A 128 12.56 -11.88 -6.17
CA GLY A 128 12.01 -11.41 -7.44
C GLY A 128 11.43 -12.53 -8.30
N GLY A 129 10.97 -12.17 -9.48
CA GLY A 129 10.42 -13.11 -10.46
C GLY A 129 8.91 -13.02 -10.64
N ARG A 130 8.27 -11.96 -10.12
CA ARG A 130 6.83 -11.68 -10.32
C ARG A 130 6.62 -11.01 -11.68
N PRO A 131 6.01 -11.67 -12.66
CA PRO A 131 5.76 -11.05 -13.96
C PRO A 131 4.67 -9.99 -13.87
N ASP A 132 4.78 -8.97 -14.70
CA ASP A 132 3.74 -7.96 -14.85
C ASP A 132 2.56 -8.46 -15.66
N ILE A 133 1.34 -8.06 -15.28
CA ILE A 133 0.22 -8.02 -16.19
C ILE A 133 0.32 -6.79 -17.10
N TRP A 134 -0.28 -6.87 -18.29
CA TRP A 134 -0.22 -5.82 -19.32
C TRP A 134 -1.58 -5.19 -19.63
N ALA A 135 -2.61 -5.64 -18.94
CA ALA A 135 -3.97 -5.13 -19.01
C ALA A 135 -4.65 -5.30 -17.65
N PRO A 136 -5.76 -4.59 -17.38
CA PRO A 136 -6.59 -4.86 -16.23
C PRO A 136 -7.01 -6.33 -16.17
N GLU A 137 -7.11 -6.89 -14.98
CA GLU A 137 -7.60 -8.27 -14.78
C GLU A 137 -9.13 -8.25 -14.83
N GLU A 138 -9.70 -8.65 -15.97
CA GLU A 138 -11.15 -8.62 -16.22
C GLU A 138 -11.92 -9.69 -15.45
N ASP A 139 -11.26 -10.76 -15.06
CA ASP A 139 -11.86 -11.92 -14.37
C ASP A 139 -11.83 -11.79 -12.84
N ILE A 140 -11.26 -10.74 -12.30
CA ILE A 140 -11.32 -10.45 -10.87
C ILE A 140 -12.60 -9.70 -10.53
N ASN A 141 -13.40 -10.28 -9.63
CA ASN A 141 -14.53 -9.58 -9.05
C ASN A 141 -14.10 -8.69 -7.88
N TRP A 142 -14.11 -7.39 -8.09
CA TRP A 142 -13.88 -6.40 -7.04
C TRP A 142 -15.18 -5.90 -6.40
N GLY A 143 -16.32 -6.35 -6.90
CA GLY A 143 -17.65 -5.85 -6.55
C GLY A 143 -18.08 -4.68 -7.45
N ILE A 144 -19.24 -4.13 -7.15
CA ILE A 144 -19.81 -2.97 -7.86
C ILE A 144 -19.21 -1.70 -7.30
N GLU A 145 -18.67 -0.83 -8.16
CA GLU A 145 -17.94 0.38 -7.73
C GLU A 145 -18.78 1.29 -6.82
N ALA A 146 -20.06 1.45 -7.10
CA ALA A 146 -20.98 2.23 -6.26
C ALA A 146 -21.09 1.68 -4.83
N GLU A 147 -20.91 0.38 -4.66
CA GLU A 147 -20.96 -0.30 -3.36
C GLU A 147 -19.62 -0.19 -2.62
N TRP A 148 -18.50 -0.06 -3.34
CA TRP A 148 -17.18 0.05 -2.71
C TRP A 148 -16.99 1.34 -1.93
N LEU A 149 -17.61 2.40 -2.42
CA LEU A 149 -17.48 3.74 -1.84
C LEU A 149 -18.30 3.93 -0.57
N GLY A 150 -19.07 2.93 -0.19
CA GLY A 150 -19.92 2.94 0.97
C GLY A 150 -19.94 1.59 1.71
N ASN A 151 -20.87 1.46 2.63
CA ASN A 151 -21.09 0.23 3.38
C ASN A 151 -22.10 -0.72 2.70
N ASP A 152 -22.55 -0.41 1.48
CA ASP A 152 -23.62 -1.12 0.77
C ASP A 152 -23.25 -2.54 0.33
N ARG A 153 -21.96 -2.89 0.39
CA ARG A 153 -21.46 -4.23 0.12
C ARG A 153 -21.75 -5.25 1.23
N TYR A 154 -22.15 -4.76 2.40
CA TYR A 154 -22.55 -5.61 3.50
C TYR A 154 -24.01 -5.95 3.47
N THR A 155 -24.38 -7.15 3.89
CA THR A 155 -25.75 -7.58 4.07
C THR A 155 -26.00 -8.01 5.51
N GLY A 156 -27.20 -7.78 6.02
CA GLY A 156 -27.59 -8.18 7.37
C GLY A 156 -26.65 -7.62 8.46
N GLU A 157 -26.11 -8.49 9.30
CA GLU A 157 -25.16 -8.11 10.36
C GLU A 157 -23.73 -7.96 9.82
N ARG A 158 -23.54 -7.11 8.82
CA ARG A 158 -22.26 -6.84 8.17
C ARG A 158 -21.59 -8.11 7.59
N ARG A 159 -22.36 -8.91 6.87
CA ARG A 159 -21.83 -10.01 6.08
C ARG A 159 -21.28 -9.48 4.77
N LEU A 160 -20.06 -9.85 4.46
CA LEU A 160 -19.41 -9.57 3.19
C LEU A 160 -19.36 -10.85 2.34
N ASP A 161 -19.86 -10.79 1.13
CA ASP A 161 -19.86 -11.95 0.23
C ASP A 161 -18.44 -12.34 -0.19
N ASN A 162 -18.19 -13.64 -0.34
CA ASN A 162 -16.97 -14.13 -0.96
C ASN A 162 -17.03 -13.86 -2.48
N PRO A 163 -15.89 -13.54 -3.11
CA PRO A 163 -14.54 -13.47 -2.57
C PRO A 163 -14.10 -12.06 -2.12
N LEU A 164 -15.04 -11.12 -1.93
CA LEU A 164 -14.69 -9.73 -1.58
C LEU A 164 -13.75 -9.69 -0.38
N GLY A 165 -12.60 -9.04 -0.55
CA GLY A 165 -11.53 -9.02 0.43
C GLY A 165 -11.48 -7.76 1.26
N ALA A 166 -12.17 -6.71 0.83
CA ALA A 166 -12.09 -5.43 1.50
C ALA A 166 -13.46 -4.92 1.93
N VAL A 167 -13.46 -4.21 3.03
CA VAL A 167 -14.69 -3.79 3.71
C VAL A 167 -15.25 -2.49 3.17
N GLN A 168 -14.40 -1.61 2.67
CA GLN A 168 -14.80 -0.35 2.07
C GLN A 168 -13.87 0.03 0.94
N MET A 169 -14.38 0.65 -0.10
CA MET A 169 -13.61 1.11 -1.26
C MET A 169 -12.80 0.02 -1.97
N GLY A 170 -13.22 -1.22 -1.84
CA GLY A 170 -12.50 -2.34 -2.44
C GLY A 170 -11.15 -2.64 -1.81
N LEU A 171 -10.85 -2.24 -0.52
CA LEU A 171 -9.52 -2.11 -0.01
C LEU A 171 -9.29 -2.73 1.34
N ILE A 172 -8.11 -2.70 1.59
CA ILE A 172 -7.12 -2.68 2.62
C ILE A 172 -7.51 -1.85 3.83
N TYR A 173 -8.61 -1.12 3.74
CA TYR A 173 -9.02 -0.16 4.73
C TYR A 173 -10.34 -0.51 5.38
N VAL A 174 -10.36 -0.34 6.68
CA VAL A 174 -11.58 -0.19 7.45
C VAL A 174 -11.89 1.30 7.54
N ASN A 175 -13.15 1.69 7.46
CA ASN A 175 -13.50 3.10 7.57
C ASN A 175 -12.93 3.69 8.87
N PRO A 176 -12.02 4.68 8.80
CA PRO A 176 -11.40 5.27 9.98
C PRO A 176 -12.41 5.98 10.89
N GLU A 177 -13.55 6.37 10.33
CA GLU A 177 -14.66 6.98 11.06
C GLU A 177 -15.59 5.94 11.72
N GLY A 178 -15.24 4.66 11.64
CA GLY A 178 -16.05 3.56 12.14
C GLY A 178 -17.08 3.04 11.14
N PRO A 179 -17.69 1.89 11.40
CA PRO A 179 -18.73 1.32 10.56
C PRO A 179 -19.89 2.30 10.37
N ASP A 180 -20.28 2.51 9.13
CA ASP A 180 -21.34 3.46 8.74
C ASP A 180 -21.09 4.92 9.20
N GLY A 181 -19.82 5.29 9.41
CA GLY A 181 -19.43 6.61 9.90
C GLY A 181 -19.67 6.81 11.40
N ASN A 182 -19.93 5.75 12.15
CA ASN A 182 -20.10 5.82 13.61
C ASN A 182 -18.80 5.41 14.31
N PRO A 183 -18.19 6.27 15.12
CA PRO A 183 -16.93 5.98 15.79
C PRO A 183 -17.15 5.00 16.96
N ASP A 184 -17.15 3.71 16.63
CA ASP A 184 -17.26 2.61 17.59
C ASP A 184 -16.06 1.68 17.44
N PRO A 185 -15.09 1.72 18.38
CA PRO A 185 -13.89 0.86 18.30
C PRO A 185 -14.18 -0.63 18.29
N LEU A 186 -15.23 -1.07 18.97
CA LEU A 186 -15.59 -2.49 19.00
C LEU A 186 -16.19 -2.94 17.66
N ALA A 187 -17.04 -2.13 17.06
CA ALA A 187 -17.59 -2.40 15.74
C ALA A 187 -16.48 -2.34 14.68
N SER A 188 -15.59 -1.36 14.76
CA SER A 188 -14.40 -1.27 13.89
C SER A 188 -13.50 -2.51 14.01
N ALA A 189 -13.31 -3.05 15.21
CA ALA A 189 -12.51 -4.25 15.41
C ALA A 189 -13.09 -5.48 14.68
N ARG A 190 -14.39 -5.57 14.50
CA ARG A 190 -15.03 -6.64 13.72
C ARG A 190 -14.69 -6.50 12.23
N ASP A 191 -14.85 -5.29 11.69
CA ASP A 191 -14.52 -4.99 10.29
C ASP A 191 -13.02 -5.20 10.00
N ILE A 192 -12.15 -4.79 10.92
CA ILE A 192 -10.71 -5.03 10.83
C ILE A 192 -10.43 -6.54 10.73
N ARG A 193 -10.97 -7.33 11.64
CA ARG A 193 -10.75 -8.79 11.63
C ARG A 193 -11.28 -9.44 10.36
N GLU A 194 -12.45 -9.03 9.89
CA GLU A 194 -13.02 -9.54 8.66
C GLU A 194 -12.12 -9.20 7.47
N THR A 195 -11.73 -7.95 7.32
CA THR A 195 -10.89 -7.48 6.21
C THR A 195 -9.52 -8.16 6.20
N PHE A 196 -8.80 -8.09 7.30
CA PHE A 196 -7.44 -8.63 7.37
C PHE A 196 -7.43 -10.17 7.43
N GLY A 197 -8.45 -10.79 8.01
CA GLY A 197 -8.64 -12.24 7.95
C GLY A 197 -8.82 -12.75 6.52
N ARG A 198 -9.48 -11.99 5.65
CA ARG A 198 -9.59 -12.29 4.22
C ARG A 198 -8.29 -12.09 3.43
N MET A 199 -7.30 -11.45 4.03
CA MET A 199 -5.92 -11.35 3.53
C MET A 199 -5.00 -12.42 4.16
N ALA A 200 -5.54 -13.39 4.86
CA ALA A 200 -4.84 -14.44 5.61
C ALA A 200 -4.04 -13.93 6.83
N MET A 201 -4.42 -12.80 7.41
CA MET A 201 -3.74 -12.22 8.58
C MET A 201 -4.51 -12.54 9.87
N ASN A 202 -3.78 -12.92 10.90
CA ASN A 202 -4.30 -13.04 12.26
C ASN A 202 -4.26 -11.68 12.99
N ASP A 203 -4.84 -11.62 14.20
CA ASP A 203 -4.91 -10.38 14.99
C ASP A 203 -3.53 -9.78 15.27
N ARG A 204 -2.53 -10.60 15.56
CA ARG A 204 -1.17 -10.15 15.87
C ARG A 204 -0.48 -9.53 14.64
N GLU A 205 -0.61 -10.18 13.50
CA GLU A 205 -0.10 -9.69 12.23
C GLU A 205 -0.80 -8.40 11.80
N THR A 206 -2.11 -8.34 11.99
CA THR A 206 -2.93 -7.16 11.72
C THR A 206 -2.48 -5.96 12.56
N VAL A 207 -2.30 -6.15 13.87
CA VAL A 207 -1.81 -5.07 14.75
C VAL A 207 -0.39 -4.65 14.36
N ALA A 208 0.50 -5.60 14.08
CA ALA A 208 1.86 -5.29 13.67
C ALA A 208 1.91 -4.48 12.35
N LEU A 209 1.05 -4.84 11.39
CA LEU A 209 0.94 -4.11 10.14
C LEU A 209 0.36 -2.71 10.33
N VAL A 210 -0.81 -2.62 10.98
CA VAL A 210 -1.55 -1.35 11.09
C VAL A 210 -0.79 -0.37 11.99
N ALA A 211 -0.46 -0.76 13.21
CA ALA A 211 0.28 0.10 14.13
C ALA A 211 1.70 0.38 13.62
N GLY A 212 2.40 -0.65 13.12
CA GLY A 212 3.74 -0.49 12.55
C GLY A 212 3.76 0.39 11.31
N GLY A 213 2.81 0.20 10.39
CA GLY A 213 2.72 1.01 9.17
C GLY A 213 2.41 2.47 9.44
N HIS A 214 1.49 2.75 10.36
CA HIS A 214 1.08 4.10 10.71
C HIS A 214 2.13 4.87 11.56
N THR A 215 3.18 4.21 12.01
CA THR A 215 4.33 4.91 12.64
C THR A 215 5.27 5.57 11.63
N PHE A 216 5.15 5.25 10.34
CA PHE A 216 5.96 5.86 9.29
C PHE A 216 5.26 7.06 8.66
N GLY A 217 5.93 8.21 8.67
CA GLY A 217 5.43 9.43 8.05
C GLY A 217 4.45 10.21 8.92
N LYS A 218 4.19 11.44 8.50
CA LYS A 218 3.37 12.41 9.23
C LYS A 218 2.05 12.73 8.55
N ALA A 219 1.96 12.47 7.25
CA ALA A 219 0.78 12.78 6.46
C ALA A 219 0.67 11.79 5.29
N HIS A 220 -0.54 11.40 4.98
CA HIS A 220 -0.84 10.54 3.85
C HIS A 220 -1.48 11.28 2.68
N GLY A 221 -1.62 12.58 2.73
CA GLY A 221 -2.37 13.33 1.76
C GLY A 221 -1.85 14.74 1.52
N ALA A 222 -2.65 15.55 0.83
CA ALA A 222 -2.35 16.92 0.44
C ALA A 222 -2.58 17.95 1.56
N GLY A 223 -2.70 17.52 2.81
CA GLY A 223 -2.86 18.43 3.95
C GLY A 223 -1.61 19.27 4.19
N ASP A 224 -1.82 20.51 4.61
CA ASP A 224 -0.72 21.40 4.99
C ASP A 224 0.05 20.83 6.19
N THR A 225 1.37 20.90 6.14
CA THR A 225 2.25 20.46 7.24
C THR A 225 1.99 21.19 8.55
N ALA A 226 1.39 22.38 8.50
CA ALA A 226 0.96 23.12 9.69
C ALA A 226 -0.09 22.38 10.53
N ASN A 227 -0.79 21.41 9.94
CA ASN A 227 -1.76 20.57 10.65
C ASN A 227 -1.12 19.39 11.39
N VAL A 228 0.17 19.14 11.18
CA VAL A 228 0.87 18.04 11.84
C VAL A 228 1.17 18.42 13.29
N GLY A 229 0.80 17.54 14.22
CA GLY A 229 1.03 17.71 15.65
C GLY A 229 2.49 17.55 16.07
N ASN A 230 2.69 17.47 17.37
CA ASN A 230 4.02 17.32 17.97
C ASN A 230 4.70 16.02 17.53
N GLU A 231 6.03 16.00 17.67
CA GLU A 231 6.83 14.78 17.56
C GLU A 231 6.24 13.67 18.44
N PRO A 232 6.25 12.39 18.01
CA PRO A 232 5.66 11.29 18.79
C PRO A 232 6.16 11.22 20.23
N GLU A 233 7.44 11.53 20.48
CA GLU A 233 8.04 11.54 21.82
C GLU A 233 7.53 12.68 22.71
N GLY A 234 7.03 13.73 22.13
CA GLY A 234 6.44 14.89 22.82
C GLY A 234 4.91 14.89 22.79
N ALA A 235 4.30 13.87 22.21
CA ALA A 235 2.85 13.77 22.11
C ALA A 235 2.20 13.31 23.43
N PRO A 236 0.92 13.57 23.65
CA PRO A 236 0.16 12.97 24.75
C PRO A 236 0.27 11.45 24.73
N ILE A 237 0.20 10.83 25.92
CA ILE A 237 0.40 9.38 26.08
C ILE A 237 -0.59 8.55 25.22
N GLU A 238 -1.76 9.08 24.96
CA GLU A 238 -2.78 8.47 24.12
C GLU A 238 -2.34 8.33 22.64
N ASN A 239 -1.42 9.17 22.22
CA ASN A 239 -0.91 9.20 20.85
C ASN A 239 0.46 8.50 20.71
N LEU A 240 1.09 8.11 21.81
CA LEU A 240 2.40 7.45 21.78
C LEU A 240 2.30 6.08 21.11
N GLY A 241 3.21 5.84 20.17
CA GLY A 241 3.25 4.59 19.42
C GLY A 241 2.33 4.53 18.19
N PHE A 242 1.52 5.55 17.95
CA PHE A 242 0.65 5.64 16.77
C PHE A 242 1.20 6.57 15.68
N GLY A 243 2.44 7.02 15.84
CA GLY A 243 3.07 7.93 14.89
C GLY A 243 2.62 9.37 15.07
N TRP A 244 2.55 10.09 13.97
CA TRP A 244 2.25 11.51 13.96
C TRP A 244 0.73 11.76 13.91
N HIS A 245 0.31 12.74 14.68
CA HIS A 245 -1.08 13.20 14.70
C HIS A 245 -1.24 14.44 13.82
N ASN A 246 -2.38 14.59 13.15
CA ASN A 246 -2.77 15.82 12.49
C ASN A 246 -4.23 16.21 12.79
N ASN A 247 -4.56 17.48 12.56
CA ASN A 247 -5.86 18.05 12.89
C ASN A 247 -6.77 18.19 11.67
N LEU A 248 -6.41 17.67 10.53
CA LEU A 248 -7.12 17.82 9.27
C LEU A 248 -8.10 16.68 8.98
N GLY A 249 -8.77 16.12 9.96
CA GLY A 249 -9.70 15.03 9.77
C GLY A 249 -9.04 13.68 9.99
N SER A 250 -9.25 12.70 9.12
CA SER A 250 -8.73 11.36 9.26
C SER A 250 -7.21 11.32 9.07
N GLY A 251 -6.49 11.32 10.10
CA GLY A 251 -5.10 10.94 10.20
C GLY A 251 -4.00 11.64 9.63
#